data_16a1718be72fa7c47fce211ff50dfa0f
#
_entry.id   16a1718be72fa7c47fce211ff50dfa0f
#
_cell.length_a   1.000
_cell.length_b   1.000
_cell.length_c   1.000
_cell.angle_alpha   90.00
_cell.angle_beta   90.00
_cell.angle_gamma   90.00
#
_symmetry.space_group_name_H-M   'P 1'
#
loop_
_entity.id
_entity.type
_entity.pdbx_description
1 polymer ?
#
loop_
_entity_poly.entity_id
_entity_poly.type
_entity_poly.pdbx_seq_one_letter_code
_entity_poly.pdbx_strand_id
1 'polypeptide(L)'
;MEAGKEIEIRSEEVQEVMGQIPAWIVRWGVTVLFAVVLALLVGSYFFKYPDVIATEMTLTSREPVVKVVARSSGKISGLYVFNGQDVKMDALLGVVENPARTEDVLRLKKLLARYMEEPERLSYYLLQDVWLLGDIQPAYMSLASKDVSARDYRASVGQLLAAIHAWEMSYCLAIGRTGAAACSGSSESVFIVG
;
A
#
# COMPACT_ATOMS: atom_id res chain seq x y z
N MET A 1 107.77 27.52 24.78
CA MET A 1 108.27 27.54 23.42
C MET A 1 107.89 26.23 22.79
N GLU A 2 106.88 26.14 22.12
CA GLU A 2 106.68 25.21 21.05
C GLU A 2 105.28 25.41 20.46
N ALA A 3 105.38 25.58 19.21
CA ALA A 3 104.31 25.91 18.34
C ALA A 3 103.17 24.88 18.32
N GLY A 4 102.01 25.36 18.59
CA GLY A 4 100.79 24.60 18.29
C GLY A 4 100.67 24.52 16.76
N LYS A 5 100.86 23.26 16.30
CA LYS A 5 100.62 22.88 14.94
C LYS A 5 99.08 22.75 14.76
N GLU A 6 98.49 23.76 14.19
CA GLU A 6 97.11 23.73 13.78
C GLU A 6 96.91 22.57 12.81
N ILE A 7 96.12 21.63 13.22
CA ILE A 7 95.63 20.55 12.34
C ILE A 7 94.55 21.20 11.48
N GLU A 8 94.86 21.59 10.28
CA GLU A 8 93.90 21.91 9.25
C GLU A 8 93.08 20.64 8.98
N ILE A 9 91.91 20.67 9.56
CA ILE A 9 90.94 19.64 9.30
C ILE A 9 90.55 19.76 7.80
N ARG A 10 90.90 18.77 7.06
CA ARG A 10 90.57 18.54 5.66
C ARG A 10 89.00 18.57 5.47
N SER A 11 88.42 19.71 5.65
CA SER A 11 86.96 19.90 5.49
C SER A 11 86.60 20.31 4.06
N GLU A 12 87.53 20.74 3.25
CA GLU A 12 87.25 21.23 1.89
C GLU A 12 86.97 20.07 0.90
N GLU A 13 87.73 18.97 0.98
CA GLU A 13 87.52 17.83 0.08
C GLU A 13 86.22 17.10 0.37
N VAL A 14 85.73 17.11 1.60
CA VAL A 14 84.45 16.47 1.98
C VAL A 14 83.26 17.35 1.59
N GLN A 15 83.40 18.68 1.65
CA GLN A 15 82.39 19.62 1.19
C GLN A 15 82.28 19.68 -0.34
N GLU A 16 83.36 19.47 -1.06
CA GLU A 16 83.36 19.45 -2.53
C GLU A 16 82.69 18.21 -3.11
N VAL A 17 82.79 17.04 -2.43
CA VAL A 17 82.09 15.83 -2.86
C VAL A 17 80.62 15.84 -2.51
N MET A 18 80.23 16.50 -1.43
CA MET A 18 78.80 16.59 -1.05
C MET A 18 78.07 17.77 -1.69
N GLY A 19 78.75 18.75 -2.26
CA GLY A 19 78.16 19.96 -2.81
C GLY A 19 77.78 19.91 -4.30
N GLN A 20 78.24 18.91 -5.02
CA GLN A 20 77.99 18.81 -6.46
C GLN A 20 77.01 17.72 -6.80
N ILE A 21 75.72 17.94 -6.39
CA ILE A 21 74.65 17.18 -7.03
C ILE A 21 74.61 17.61 -8.50
N PRO A 22 74.87 16.71 -9.47
CA PRO A 22 74.91 17.13 -10.87
C PRO A 22 73.55 17.75 -11.26
N ALA A 23 73.64 19.01 -11.65
CA ALA A 23 72.44 19.83 -11.92
C ALA A 23 71.48 19.18 -12.95
N TRP A 24 72.00 18.28 -13.79
CA TRP A 24 71.18 17.54 -14.76
C TRP A 24 70.30 16.49 -14.07
N ILE A 25 70.76 15.83 -12.98
CA ILE A 25 69.98 14.86 -12.22
C ILE A 25 68.84 15.55 -11.53
N VAL A 26 69.08 16.72 -10.93
CA VAL A 26 68.03 17.52 -10.27
C VAL A 26 67.02 17.99 -11.31
N ARG A 27 67.43 18.48 -12.46
CA ARG A 27 66.55 18.94 -13.54
C ARG A 27 65.69 17.78 -14.09
N TRP A 28 66.30 16.63 -14.36
CA TRP A 28 65.60 15.44 -14.84
C TRP A 28 64.69 14.85 -13.76
N GLY A 29 65.12 14.82 -12.51
CA GLY A 29 64.32 14.34 -11.39
C GLY A 29 63.04 15.18 -11.19
N VAL A 30 63.21 16.52 -11.25
CA VAL A 30 62.02 17.43 -11.13
C VAL A 30 61.07 17.30 -12.33
N THR A 31 61.64 17.15 -13.56
CA THR A 31 60.80 16.96 -14.76
C THR A 31 60.05 15.61 -14.74
N VAL A 32 60.69 14.56 -14.32
CA VAL A 32 60.02 13.23 -14.17
C VAL A 32 58.94 13.31 -13.08
N LEU A 33 59.23 13.91 -11.92
CA LEU A 33 58.24 14.08 -10.86
C LEU A 33 57.03 14.89 -11.35
N PHE A 34 57.29 16.00 -12.06
CA PHE A 34 56.24 16.80 -12.63
C PHE A 34 55.38 16.05 -13.66
N ALA A 35 56.04 15.25 -14.52
CA ALA A 35 55.35 14.41 -15.52
C ALA A 35 54.47 13.36 -14.85
N VAL A 36 54.91 12.71 -13.75
CA VAL A 36 54.10 11.76 -12.98
C VAL A 36 52.90 12.44 -12.35
N VAL A 37 53.07 13.59 -11.71
CA VAL A 37 51.97 14.36 -11.10
C VAL A 37 50.96 14.79 -12.17
N LEU A 38 51.44 15.26 -13.31
CA LEU A 38 50.57 15.63 -14.42
C LEU A 38 49.80 14.41 -14.96
N ALA A 39 50.49 13.28 -15.13
CA ALA A 39 49.81 12.04 -15.56
C ALA A 39 48.73 11.58 -14.57
N LEU A 40 48.96 11.69 -13.26
CA LEU A 40 47.98 11.43 -12.22
C LEU A 40 46.77 12.34 -12.29
N LEU A 41 47.00 13.66 -12.50
CA LEU A 41 45.92 14.63 -12.64
C LEU A 41 45.07 14.35 -13.88
N VAL A 42 45.71 14.08 -15.02
CA VAL A 42 45.05 13.76 -16.27
C VAL A 42 44.30 12.42 -16.11
N GLY A 43 44.90 11.40 -15.50
CA GLY A 43 44.28 10.13 -15.21
C GLY A 43 43.04 10.32 -14.30
N SER A 44 43.14 11.12 -13.24
CA SER A 44 42.03 11.41 -12.34
C SER A 44 40.83 12.04 -13.06
N TYR A 45 41.08 12.83 -14.10
CA TYR A 45 39.99 13.42 -14.88
C TYR A 45 39.20 12.39 -15.69
N PHE A 46 39.85 11.31 -16.13
CA PHE A 46 39.20 10.23 -16.89
C PHE A 46 38.44 9.23 -16.01
N PHE A 47 38.80 9.11 -14.72
CA PHE A 47 38.14 8.18 -13.82
C PHE A 47 36.88 8.81 -13.23
N LYS A 48 35.74 8.53 -13.85
CA LYS A 48 34.41 8.82 -13.27
C LYS A 48 33.99 7.63 -12.42
N TYR A 49 33.92 7.83 -11.12
CA TYR A 49 33.32 6.85 -10.22
C TYR A 49 31.81 6.93 -10.34
N PRO A 50 31.07 5.82 -10.63
CA PRO A 50 29.63 5.83 -10.51
C PRO A 50 29.28 5.89 -9.02
N ASP A 51 28.61 6.96 -8.60
CA ASP A 51 27.99 7.02 -7.28
C ASP A 51 26.81 6.06 -7.27
N VAL A 52 26.96 4.93 -6.58
CA VAL A 52 25.91 3.96 -6.38
C VAL A 52 25.23 4.29 -5.07
N ILE A 53 24.10 4.95 -5.15
CA ILE A 53 23.21 5.16 -3.98
C ILE A 53 22.35 3.92 -3.88
N ALA A 54 22.64 3.04 -2.93
CA ALA A 54 21.77 1.93 -2.58
C ALA A 54 20.56 2.49 -1.82
N THR A 55 19.42 2.55 -2.50
CA THR A 55 18.15 2.90 -1.87
C THR A 55 17.21 1.69 -1.93
N GLU A 56 16.51 1.43 -0.84
CA GLU A 56 15.44 0.45 -0.82
C GLU A 56 14.22 1.09 -1.49
N MET A 57 13.84 0.55 -2.64
CA MET A 57 12.63 0.95 -3.36
C MET A 57 11.58 -0.14 -3.22
N THR A 58 10.42 0.24 -2.72
CA THR A 58 9.23 -0.61 -2.79
C THR A 58 8.50 -0.30 -4.09
N LEU A 59 8.53 -1.22 -5.05
CA LEU A 59 7.69 -1.11 -6.24
C LEU A 59 6.23 -1.36 -5.82
N THR A 60 5.44 -0.29 -5.81
CA THR A 60 4.01 -0.38 -5.59
C THR A 60 3.31 -0.15 -6.93
N SER A 61 2.36 -1.02 -7.27
CA SER A 61 1.50 -0.81 -8.42
C SER A 61 0.72 0.48 -8.26
N ARG A 62 0.35 1.12 -9.35
CA ARG A 62 -0.54 2.29 -9.37
C ARG A 62 -1.90 1.97 -8.73
N GLU A 63 -2.26 0.70 -8.79
CA GLU A 63 -3.45 0.11 -8.18
C GLU A 63 -2.99 -0.92 -7.15
N PRO A 64 -2.90 -0.53 -5.86
CA PRO A 64 -2.50 -1.46 -4.82
C PRO A 64 -3.58 -2.53 -4.62
N VAL A 65 -3.13 -3.78 -4.41
CA VAL A 65 -4.05 -4.87 -4.07
C VAL A 65 -4.80 -4.54 -2.78
N VAL A 66 -6.11 -4.52 -2.86
CA VAL A 66 -6.99 -4.28 -1.70
C VAL A 66 -7.24 -5.61 -0.99
N LYS A 67 -6.91 -5.66 0.29
CA LYS A 67 -7.24 -6.81 1.13
C LYS A 67 -8.67 -6.67 1.64
N VAL A 68 -9.53 -7.62 1.29
CA VAL A 68 -10.89 -7.70 1.85
C VAL A 68 -10.82 -8.41 3.19
N VAL A 69 -11.20 -7.72 4.26
CA VAL A 69 -11.15 -8.24 5.63
C VAL A 69 -12.58 -8.31 6.19
N ALA A 70 -12.94 -9.45 6.78
CA ALA A 70 -14.20 -9.60 7.48
C ALA A 70 -14.24 -8.70 8.72
N ARG A 71 -15.39 -8.06 8.98
CA ARG A 71 -15.61 -7.22 10.16
C ARG A 71 -16.10 -8.01 11.36
N SER A 72 -16.70 -9.16 11.13
CA SER A 72 -17.11 -10.08 12.19
C SER A 72 -16.23 -11.34 12.17
N SER A 73 -15.97 -11.89 13.34
CA SER A 73 -15.32 -13.18 13.50
C SER A 73 -16.36 -14.28 13.44
N GLY A 74 -16.13 -15.29 12.62
CA GLY A 74 -17.07 -16.41 12.47
C GLY A 74 -16.61 -17.38 11.40
N LYS A 75 -17.36 -18.45 11.24
CA LYS A 75 -17.16 -19.44 10.18
C LYS A 75 -17.71 -18.89 8.86
N ILE A 76 -17.06 -19.16 7.74
CA ILE A 76 -17.59 -18.82 6.43
C ILE A 76 -18.76 -19.74 6.12
N SER A 77 -19.94 -19.17 5.96
CA SER A 77 -21.16 -19.90 5.61
C SER A 77 -21.25 -20.20 4.11
N GLY A 78 -20.81 -19.26 3.29
CA GLY A 78 -20.77 -19.43 1.84
C GLY A 78 -19.68 -18.59 1.20
N LEU A 79 -19.00 -19.16 0.20
CA LEU A 79 -18.05 -18.47 -0.66
C LEU A 79 -18.57 -18.55 -2.09
N TYR A 80 -18.76 -17.39 -2.72
CA TYR A 80 -19.40 -17.28 -4.05
C TYR A 80 -18.40 -17.01 -5.17
N VAL A 81 -17.11 -16.91 -4.84
CA VAL A 81 -16.03 -16.61 -5.78
C VAL A 81 -14.91 -17.63 -5.65
N PHE A 82 -14.16 -17.80 -6.73
CA PHE A 82 -12.99 -18.67 -6.78
C PHE A 82 -11.73 -17.87 -7.20
N ASN A 83 -10.59 -18.46 -6.94
CA ASN A 83 -9.31 -17.84 -7.23
C ASN A 83 -9.14 -17.50 -8.72
N GLY A 84 -8.68 -16.28 -9.03
CA GLY A 84 -8.48 -15.80 -10.40
C GLY A 84 -9.74 -15.29 -11.09
N GLN A 85 -10.85 -15.14 -10.38
CA GLN A 85 -12.10 -14.63 -10.93
C GLN A 85 -12.12 -13.10 -10.92
N ASP A 86 -12.52 -12.50 -12.05
CA ASP A 86 -12.82 -11.07 -12.14
C ASP A 86 -14.14 -10.77 -11.43
N VAL A 87 -14.08 -9.84 -10.49
CA VAL A 87 -15.24 -9.43 -9.70
C VAL A 87 -15.47 -7.93 -9.80
N LYS A 88 -16.74 -7.54 -9.86
CA LYS A 88 -17.15 -6.14 -9.92
C LYS A 88 -17.17 -5.53 -8.51
N MET A 89 -17.08 -4.21 -8.46
CA MET A 89 -17.31 -3.47 -7.22
C MET A 89 -18.70 -3.83 -6.65
N ASP A 90 -18.81 -3.94 -5.32
CA ASP A 90 -20.00 -4.38 -4.58
C ASP A 90 -20.45 -5.84 -4.85
N ALA A 91 -19.68 -6.65 -5.55
CA ALA A 91 -19.97 -8.07 -5.70
C ALA A 91 -19.84 -8.79 -4.34
N LEU A 92 -20.81 -9.65 -4.04
CA LEU A 92 -20.79 -10.50 -2.86
C LEU A 92 -19.76 -11.61 -3.06
N LEU A 93 -18.69 -11.57 -2.28
CA LEU A 93 -17.62 -12.58 -2.34
C LEU A 93 -17.90 -13.77 -1.44
N GLY A 94 -18.44 -13.53 -0.27
CA GLY A 94 -18.75 -14.56 0.70
C GLY A 94 -19.57 -14.03 1.87
N VAL A 95 -20.05 -14.91 2.69
CA VAL A 95 -20.87 -14.61 3.87
C VAL A 95 -20.32 -15.36 5.08
N VAL A 96 -20.18 -14.63 6.18
CA VAL A 96 -19.86 -15.19 7.49
C VAL A 96 -21.15 -15.72 8.13
N GLU A 97 -21.05 -16.81 8.87
CA GLU A 97 -22.17 -17.42 9.59
C GLU A 97 -22.89 -16.38 10.48
N ASN A 98 -24.20 -16.31 10.34
CA ASN A 98 -25.05 -15.34 11.02
C ASN A 98 -26.44 -15.98 11.27
N PRO A 99 -27.22 -15.42 12.20
CA PRO A 99 -28.54 -15.98 12.56
C PRO A 99 -29.60 -15.74 11.47
N ALA A 100 -29.34 -14.88 10.49
CA ALA A 100 -30.26 -14.59 9.40
C ALA A 100 -29.99 -15.51 8.20
N ARG A 101 -31.04 -15.83 7.44
CA ARG A 101 -30.89 -16.50 6.16
C ARG A 101 -30.49 -15.48 5.09
N THR A 102 -29.29 -15.60 4.57
CA THR A 102 -28.71 -14.64 3.58
C THR A 102 -29.62 -14.44 2.38
N GLU A 103 -30.24 -15.52 1.88
CA GLU A 103 -31.15 -15.46 0.74
C GLU A 103 -32.38 -14.59 1.03
N ASP A 104 -32.95 -14.72 2.23
CA ASP A 104 -34.12 -13.98 2.65
C ASP A 104 -33.81 -12.48 2.79
N VAL A 105 -32.65 -12.14 3.37
CA VAL A 105 -32.21 -10.76 3.50
C VAL A 105 -31.98 -10.12 2.12
N LEU A 106 -31.32 -10.81 1.20
CA LEU A 106 -31.08 -10.31 -0.16
C LEU A 106 -32.39 -10.20 -0.97
N ARG A 107 -33.32 -11.13 -0.76
CA ARG A 107 -34.66 -11.06 -1.37
C ARG A 107 -35.45 -9.88 -0.83
N LEU A 108 -35.43 -9.68 0.48
CA LEU A 108 -36.06 -8.53 1.13
C LEU A 108 -35.49 -7.20 0.62
N LYS A 109 -34.17 -7.10 0.49
CA LYS A 109 -33.51 -5.92 -0.08
C LYS A 109 -34.00 -5.62 -1.50
N LYS A 110 -34.12 -6.63 -2.35
CA LYS A 110 -34.63 -6.48 -3.72
C LYS A 110 -36.09 -6.04 -3.74
N LEU A 111 -36.93 -6.57 -2.84
CA LEU A 111 -38.34 -6.16 -2.71
C LEU A 111 -38.45 -4.72 -2.27
N LEU A 112 -37.69 -4.31 -1.25
CA LEU A 112 -37.64 -2.91 -0.80
C LEU A 112 -37.22 -1.97 -1.91
N ALA A 113 -36.15 -2.29 -2.65
CA ALA A 113 -35.69 -1.48 -3.77
C ALA A 113 -36.74 -1.33 -4.89
N ARG A 114 -37.59 -2.35 -5.08
CA ARG A 114 -38.62 -2.35 -6.13
C ARG A 114 -39.92 -1.64 -5.72
N TYR A 115 -40.36 -1.81 -4.48
CA TYR A 115 -41.68 -1.40 -4.03
C TYR A 115 -41.65 -0.34 -2.91
N MET A 116 -40.52 0.31 -2.69
CA MET A 116 -40.34 1.30 -1.63
C MET A 116 -41.34 2.44 -1.69
N GLU A 117 -41.78 2.82 -2.90
CA GLU A 117 -42.76 3.90 -3.12
C GLU A 117 -44.23 3.42 -3.13
N GLU A 118 -44.47 2.11 -3.12
CA GLU A 118 -45.79 1.50 -3.19
C GLU A 118 -46.09 0.69 -1.89
N PRO A 119 -46.53 1.36 -0.81
CA PRO A 119 -46.67 0.71 0.51
C PRO A 119 -47.67 -0.43 0.52
N GLU A 120 -48.77 -0.35 -0.24
CA GLU A 120 -49.78 -1.39 -0.31
C GLU A 120 -49.22 -2.69 -0.93
N ARG A 121 -48.44 -2.59 -1.97
CA ARG A 121 -47.84 -3.74 -2.61
C ARG A 121 -46.71 -4.33 -1.75
N LEU A 122 -45.90 -3.47 -1.14
CA LEU A 122 -44.83 -3.92 -0.28
C LEU A 122 -45.39 -4.71 0.91
N SER A 123 -46.42 -4.19 1.60
CA SER A 123 -47.05 -4.86 2.72
C SER A 123 -47.62 -6.22 2.34
N TYR A 124 -48.23 -6.35 1.16
CA TYR A 124 -48.75 -7.63 0.65
C TYR A 124 -47.63 -8.68 0.50
N TYR A 125 -46.51 -8.34 -0.13
CA TYR A 125 -45.38 -9.25 -0.30
C TYR A 125 -44.64 -9.58 1.01
N LEU A 126 -44.56 -8.61 1.94
CA LEU A 126 -43.95 -8.86 3.25
C LEU A 126 -44.75 -9.88 4.09
N LEU A 127 -46.06 -9.83 4.02
CA LEU A 127 -46.93 -10.70 4.80
C LEU A 127 -47.10 -12.12 4.20
N GLN A 128 -46.73 -12.32 2.95
CA GLN A 128 -46.95 -13.59 2.23
C GLN A 128 -45.87 -14.63 2.53
N ASP A 129 -44.64 -14.22 2.85
CA ASP A 129 -43.51 -15.10 3.09
C ASP A 129 -43.11 -15.12 4.56
N VAL A 130 -42.55 -16.23 5.00
CA VAL A 130 -41.93 -16.36 6.32
C VAL A 130 -40.44 -16.01 6.18
N TRP A 131 -40.07 -14.93 6.82
CA TRP A 131 -38.71 -14.37 6.74
C TRP A 131 -37.88 -14.75 7.97
N LEU A 132 -36.68 -15.33 7.74
CA LEU A 132 -35.71 -15.61 8.79
C LEU A 132 -34.60 -14.52 8.73
N LEU A 133 -34.86 -13.41 9.41
CA LEU A 133 -34.05 -12.19 9.30
C LEU A 133 -33.09 -11.98 10.49
N GLY A 134 -33.10 -12.85 11.50
CA GLY A 134 -32.19 -12.74 12.65
C GLY A 134 -32.24 -11.37 13.30
N ASP A 135 -31.10 -10.67 13.34
CA ASP A 135 -30.97 -9.35 13.97
C ASP A 135 -31.77 -8.24 13.27
N ILE A 136 -32.20 -8.45 12.03
CA ILE A 136 -33.04 -7.51 11.26
C ILE A 136 -34.53 -7.66 11.60
N GLN A 137 -34.92 -8.77 12.25
CA GLN A 137 -36.31 -9.10 12.55
C GLN A 137 -37.10 -7.97 13.25
N PRO A 138 -36.55 -7.23 14.26
CA PRO A 138 -37.28 -6.15 14.91
C PRO A 138 -37.64 -5.00 13.95
N ALA A 139 -36.67 -4.62 13.08
CA ALA A 139 -36.92 -3.56 12.08
C ALA A 139 -37.97 -3.98 11.03
N TYR A 140 -37.96 -5.25 10.64
CA TYR A 140 -38.99 -5.84 9.77
C TYR A 140 -40.38 -5.80 10.44
N MET A 141 -40.48 -6.20 11.71
CA MET A 141 -41.76 -6.21 12.43
C MET A 141 -42.36 -4.81 12.58
N SER A 142 -41.52 -3.77 12.72
CA SER A 142 -41.99 -2.36 12.77
C SER A 142 -42.65 -1.93 11.46
N LEU A 143 -42.19 -2.44 10.32
CA LEU A 143 -42.75 -2.18 9.00
C LEU A 143 -43.97 -3.04 8.69
N ALA A 144 -43.98 -4.30 9.13
CA ALA A 144 -45.05 -5.27 8.88
C ALA A 144 -46.27 -5.04 9.75
N SER A 145 -46.21 -4.23 10.81
CA SER A 145 -47.37 -3.89 11.66
C SER A 145 -48.37 -3.07 10.85
N LYS A 146 -49.68 -3.48 10.91
CA LYS A 146 -50.75 -2.94 10.07
C LYS A 146 -51.15 -1.47 10.28
N ASP A 147 -50.65 -0.83 11.36
CA ASP A 147 -51.11 0.52 11.79
C ASP A 147 -50.07 1.61 11.48
N VAL A 148 -49.23 1.42 10.45
CA VAL A 148 -48.20 2.42 10.12
C VAL A 148 -48.80 3.55 9.29
N SER A 149 -48.84 4.78 9.83
CA SER A 149 -49.21 5.95 9.07
C SER A 149 -48.25 6.21 7.93
N ALA A 150 -48.66 6.92 6.87
CA ALA A 150 -47.79 7.18 5.70
C ALA A 150 -46.47 7.90 6.06
N ARG A 151 -46.44 8.64 7.16
CA ARG A 151 -45.22 9.28 7.68
C ARG A 151 -44.30 8.26 8.37
N ASP A 152 -44.88 7.41 9.20
CA ASP A 152 -44.14 6.38 9.93
C ASP A 152 -43.66 5.28 9.03
N TYR A 153 -44.37 5.01 7.92
CA TYR A 153 -43.96 4.06 6.88
C TYR A 153 -42.59 4.41 6.33
N ARG A 154 -42.34 5.67 5.91
CA ARG A 154 -41.01 6.06 5.38
C ARG A 154 -39.91 5.91 6.43
N ALA A 155 -40.20 6.23 7.68
CA ALA A 155 -39.27 6.07 8.78
C ALA A 155 -38.92 4.59 9.02
N SER A 156 -39.97 3.71 9.03
CA SER A 156 -39.80 2.28 9.21
C SER A 156 -39.05 1.61 8.05
N VAL A 157 -39.30 2.02 6.81
CA VAL A 157 -38.50 1.59 5.63
C VAL A 157 -37.06 2.02 5.77
N GLY A 158 -36.81 3.27 6.20
CA GLY A 158 -35.46 3.78 6.45
C GLY A 158 -34.71 2.98 7.53
N GLN A 159 -35.40 2.64 8.63
CA GLN A 159 -34.84 1.82 9.70
C GLN A 159 -34.51 0.38 9.19
N LEU A 160 -35.40 -0.22 8.41
CA LEU A 160 -35.17 -1.54 7.85
C LEU A 160 -34.00 -1.53 6.86
N LEU A 161 -33.90 -0.54 5.99
CA LEU A 161 -32.76 -0.39 5.10
C LEU A 161 -31.44 -0.20 5.86
N ALA A 162 -31.44 0.62 6.92
CA ALA A 162 -30.27 0.81 7.77
C ALA A 162 -29.85 -0.49 8.46
N ALA A 163 -30.81 -1.29 8.94
CA ALA A 163 -30.56 -2.60 9.54
C ALA A 163 -29.97 -3.59 8.52
N ILE A 164 -30.49 -3.63 7.29
CA ILE A 164 -29.95 -4.43 6.20
C ILE A 164 -28.52 -4.01 5.85
N HIS A 165 -28.24 -2.72 5.75
CA HIS A 165 -26.89 -2.21 5.51
C HIS A 165 -25.93 -2.57 6.64
N ALA A 166 -26.34 -2.44 7.89
CA ALA A 166 -25.52 -2.83 9.04
C ALA A 166 -25.20 -4.33 9.01
N TRP A 167 -26.18 -5.16 8.66
CA TRP A 167 -26.03 -6.58 8.51
C TRP A 167 -25.05 -6.91 7.36
N GLU A 168 -25.22 -6.29 6.18
CA GLU A 168 -24.30 -6.48 5.06
C GLU A 168 -22.88 -6.10 5.42
N MET A 169 -22.68 -4.98 6.11
CA MET A 169 -21.37 -4.53 6.55
C MET A 169 -20.70 -5.46 7.56
N SER A 170 -21.48 -6.15 8.36
CA SER A 170 -20.97 -7.05 9.40
C SER A 170 -20.67 -8.45 8.86
N TYR A 171 -21.55 -9.01 8.03
CA TYR A 171 -21.52 -10.42 7.65
C TYR A 171 -21.18 -10.69 6.19
N CYS A 172 -21.34 -9.70 5.29
CA CYS A 172 -21.02 -9.86 3.88
C CYS A 172 -19.61 -9.36 3.56
N LEU A 173 -18.83 -10.20 2.88
CA LEU A 173 -17.56 -9.83 2.30
C LEU A 173 -17.82 -9.31 0.89
N ALA A 174 -17.55 -8.01 0.65
CA ALA A 174 -17.68 -7.39 -0.66
C ALA A 174 -16.56 -6.40 -0.91
N ILE A 175 -16.16 -6.24 -2.17
CA ILE A 175 -15.16 -5.26 -2.57
C ILE A 175 -15.77 -3.86 -2.45
N GLY A 176 -15.00 -2.91 -1.89
CA GLY A 176 -15.42 -1.50 -1.75
C GLY A 176 -16.15 -1.17 -0.45
N ARG A 177 -16.67 -2.15 0.31
CA ARG A 177 -17.34 -1.90 1.59
C ARG A 177 -16.43 -1.88 2.81
N THR A 178 -15.20 -2.34 2.67
CA THR A 178 -14.20 -2.39 3.75
C THR A 178 -13.37 -1.13 3.80
N GLY A 179 -13.98 0.04 4.09
CA GLY A 179 -13.29 1.19 4.65
C GLY A 179 -12.10 1.81 3.90
N ALA A 180 -11.80 1.41 2.69
CA ALA A 180 -10.91 2.16 1.83
C ALA A 180 -11.72 3.30 1.22
N ALA A 181 -11.26 4.53 1.46
CA ALA A 181 -11.83 5.74 0.91
C ALA A 181 -12.23 5.53 -0.55
N ALA A 182 -13.46 5.89 -0.87
CA ALA A 182 -14.01 5.88 -2.20
C ALA A 182 -13.03 6.52 -3.19
N CYS A 183 -12.36 5.72 -3.98
CA CYS A 183 -11.83 6.17 -5.26
C CYS A 183 -13.02 6.21 -6.20
N SER A 184 -13.51 7.41 -6.44
CA SER A 184 -14.56 7.70 -7.39
C SER A 184 -14.18 7.19 -8.77
N GLY A 185 -15.02 6.33 -9.34
CA GLY A 185 -15.24 6.21 -10.77
C GLY A 185 -14.11 5.66 -11.61
N SER A 186 -13.99 4.36 -11.65
CA SER A 186 -13.70 3.61 -12.87
C SER A 186 -14.03 2.14 -12.64
N SER A 187 -14.54 1.48 -13.66
CA SER A 187 -14.86 0.05 -13.67
C SER A 187 -13.55 -0.75 -13.63
N GLU A 188 -13.02 -0.96 -12.44
CA GLU A 188 -11.80 -1.74 -12.21
C GLU A 188 -12.16 -3.17 -11.85
N SER A 189 -11.64 -4.09 -12.63
CA SER A 189 -11.63 -5.50 -12.32
C SER A 189 -10.54 -5.78 -11.29
N VAL A 190 -10.91 -6.36 -10.15
CA VAL A 190 -9.98 -6.75 -9.10
C VAL A 190 -9.66 -8.23 -9.23
N PHE A 191 -8.39 -8.56 -9.42
CA PHE A 191 -7.90 -9.93 -9.41
C PHE A 191 -7.74 -10.42 -7.97
N ILE A 192 -8.35 -11.55 -7.63
CA ILE A 192 -8.13 -12.25 -6.36
C ILE A 192 -6.97 -13.24 -6.58
N VAL A 193 -5.83 -12.94 -5.97
CA VAL A 193 -4.68 -13.86 -5.91
C VAL A 193 -4.70 -14.50 -4.52
N GLY A 194 -4.76 -15.83 -4.49
CA GLY A 194 -4.71 -16.66 -3.29
C GLY A 194 -3.27 -16.89 -2.80
#